data_e46acbbb2c8fa64add7a2c33f1ba45f0
#
_entry.id   e46acbbb2c8fa64add7a2c33f1ba45f0
#
_cell.length_a   1.000
_cell.length_b   1.000
_cell.length_c   1.000
_cell.angle_alpha   90.00
_cell.angle_beta   90.00
_cell.angle_gamma   90.00
#
_symmetry.space_group_name_H-M   'P 1'
#
loop_
_entity.id
_entity.type
_entity.pdbx_description
1 polymer ?
#
loop_
_entity_poly.entity_id
_entity_poly.type
_entity_poly.pdbx_seq_one_letter_code
_entity_poly.pdbx_strand_id
1 'polypeptide(L)'
;MQNDQEKKSGLARLGYIWNDWISTFIILALLLMTLLIGTGEMIHGQMLRMGERLYGDEKIGMQYSFLRAEPEKPSCDRHPNIEAQVQEQMKANAADEFASMFGTASESDVRASLLAAQQQCDEKYQFYDKAMKHLDAHPSIRTYRQVETTFFGIFKLGSENQTVLLLIMVLFTSITASLRYHHIGLRAPKTKMDYRVYSAFMVAGNALLSLSTISQYNSLLNSGVELTAKTLAISWLWIALFVSLTVISLVQLFLIPKTAQPKGNFGLAVLSVPLYAQMSLITGIIFTFFMDYPMGQGIYLGIIVEFSGIFLNLALFIWAGMLLTQTRVMDLFLNILRPWNLAPETLTWLILIAAAIPTAYTGASGIFVIAAGAIIYKEVWNSGARRQYALAVSAMSGSLGVVIRPCLLVILISMLDSRHVTSTELFDHGIYVFWLTAFIFLGVSLILAEEKFRVNSPKVAVPGMLRACVPVIPYVIIGFAVVLFYKFALDTSINEFTAPMILPLVLIAMILFDKLFAAKVAPAAVVDVKHEALVREHEQKSDFLKTHDPHGSKSFGFGGAGIGGHLWRLLHRYRRRRHGRNRCFSICAGPQSPELESAHGSSGRISTNHWHAIHLAH
;
A
#
# COMPACT_ATOMS: atom_id res chain seq x y z
N MET A 1 -21.87 23.12 40.83
CA MET A 1 -21.95 23.24 39.37
C MET A 1 -20.61 23.03 38.63
N GLN A 2 -19.46 23.46 39.17
CA GLN A 2 -18.15 23.15 38.57
C GLN A 2 -17.78 21.67 38.64
N ASN A 3 -18.06 21.00 39.73
CA ASN A 3 -17.77 19.57 39.94
C ASN A 3 -18.55 18.60 38.99
N ASP A 4 -19.73 19.00 38.51
CA ASP A 4 -20.53 18.20 37.58
C ASP A 4 -20.08 18.37 36.12
N GLN A 5 -19.48 19.50 35.79
CA GLN A 5 -18.88 19.69 34.46
C GLN A 5 -17.56 18.93 34.31
N GLU A 6 -16.72 18.91 35.37
CA GLU A 6 -15.50 18.09 35.39
C GLU A 6 -15.78 16.60 35.37
N LYS A 7 -16.81 16.12 36.09
CA LYS A 7 -17.21 14.70 36.03
C LYS A 7 -17.76 14.28 34.66
N LYS A 8 -18.55 15.14 33.99
CA LYS A 8 -19.03 14.89 32.62
C LYS A 8 -17.91 14.94 31.60
N SER A 9 -16.90 15.78 31.78
CA SER A 9 -15.70 15.80 30.93
C SER A 9 -14.84 14.55 31.14
N GLY A 10 -14.77 14.02 32.37
CA GLY A 10 -14.02 12.81 32.70
C GLY A 10 -14.64 11.55 32.10
N LEU A 11 -15.98 11.39 32.16
CA LEU A 11 -16.69 10.26 31.57
C LEU A 11 -16.64 10.26 30.01
N ALA A 12 -16.75 11.45 29.40
CA ALA A 12 -16.60 11.60 27.96
C ALA A 12 -15.15 11.30 27.52
N ARG A 13 -14.16 11.69 28.33
CA ARG A 13 -12.74 11.41 28.10
C ARG A 13 -12.41 9.92 28.26
N LEU A 14 -13.00 9.25 29.25
CA LEU A 14 -12.89 7.80 29.43
C LEU A 14 -13.52 7.02 28.26
N GLY A 15 -14.70 7.41 27.81
CA GLY A 15 -15.34 6.80 26.63
C GLY A 15 -14.55 7.01 25.35
N TYR A 16 -13.91 8.17 25.18
CA TYR A 16 -13.03 8.47 24.06
C TYR A 16 -11.76 7.61 24.10
N ILE A 17 -11.09 7.50 25.26
CA ILE A 17 -9.90 6.65 25.46
C ILE A 17 -10.23 5.17 25.25
N TRP A 18 -11.35 4.68 25.75
CA TRP A 18 -11.79 3.30 25.56
C TRP A 18 -12.02 2.99 24.08
N ASN A 19 -12.68 3.87 23.36
CA ASN A 19 -12.96 3.68 21.95
C ASN A 19 -11.67 3.74 21.10
N ASP A 20 -10.72 4.59 21.46
CA ASP A 20 -9.38 4.65 20.82
C ASP A 20 -8.59 3.38 21.08
N TRP A 21 -8.63 2.87 22.30
CA TRP A 21 -7.91 1.66 22.67
C TRP A 21 -8.42 0.43 21.94
N ILE A 22 -9.72 0.21 21.92
CA ILE A 22 -10.34 -0.95 21.26
C ILE A 22 -10.02 -0.96 19.75
N SER A 23 -10.21 0.16 19.06
CA SER A 23 -9.95 0.21 17.62
C SER A 23 -8.46 0.03 17.30
N THR A 24 -7.57 0.65 18.07
CA THR A 24 -6.11 0.52 17.88
C THR A 24 -5.64 -0.90 18.18
N PHE A 25 -6.17 -1.53 19.23
CA PHE A 25 -5.80 -2.89 19.59
C PHE A 25 -6.18 -3.90 18.51
N ILE A 26 -7.40 -3.81 17.97
CA ILE A 26 -7.85 -4.72 16.90
C ILE A 26 -6.98 -4.59 15.66
N ILE A 27 -6.73 -3.36 15.20
CA ILE A 27 -5.89 -3.13 14.01
C ILE A 27 -4.45 -3.62 14.26
N LEU A 28 -3.89 -3.33 15.42
CA LEU A 28 -2.55 -3.81 15.79
C LEU A 28 -2.49 -5.34 15.86
N ALA A 29 -3.49 -5.98 16.45
CA ALA A 29 -3.56 -7.44 16.51
C ALA A 29 -3.64 -8.07 15.11
N LEU A 30 -4.42 -7.48 14.19
CA LEU A 30 -4.51 -7.93 12.81
C LEU A 30 -3.18 -7.75 12.04
N LEU A 31 -2.48 -6.63 12.24
CA LEU A 31 -1.15 -6.39 11.65
C LEU A 31 -0.11 -7.37 12.20
N LEU A 32 -0.10 -7.59 13.50
CA LEU A 32 0.79 -8.59 14.12
C LEU A 32 0.46 -10.01 13.63
N MET A 33 -0.81 -10.35 13.48
CA MET A 33 -1.23 -11.64 12.91
C MET A 33 -0.75 -11.79 11.47
N THR A 34 -0.87 -10.75 10.64
CA THR A 34 -0.35 -10.74 9.26
C THR A 34 1.18 -10.96 9.25
N LEU A 35 1.89 -10.26 10.13
CA LEU A 35 3.35 -10.41 10.28
C LEU A 35 3.74 -11.81 10.72
N LEU A 36 3.03 -12.39 11.67
CA LEU A 36 3.26 -13.77 12.15
C LEU A 36 3.00 -14.81 11.07
N ILE A 37 1.92 -14.66 10.29
CA ILE A 37 1.60 -15.58 9.19
C ILE A 37 2.73 -15.58 8.17
N GLY A 38 3.15 -14.42 7.67
CA GLY A 38 4.20 -14.33 6.66
C GLY A 38 5.56 -14.82 7.17
N THR A 39 5.91 -14.52 8.43
CA THR A 39 7.13 -15.05 9.05
C THR A 39 7.04 -16.57 9.26
N GLY A 40 5.87 -17.06 9.63
CA GLY A 40 5.60 -18.49 9.81
C GLY A 40 5.75 -19.28 8.51
N GLU A 41 5.30 -18.75 7.38
CA GLU A 41 5.51 -19.35 6.06
C GLU A 41 7.00 -19.47 5.71
N MET A 42 7.80 -18.44 6.02
CA MET A 42 9.25 -18.48 5.83
C MET A 42 9.92 -19.56 6.70
N ILE A 43 9.55 -19.64 7.98
CA ILE A 43 10.05 -20.66 8.91
C ILE A 43 9.66 -22.05 8.42
N HIS A 44 8.42 -22.26 7.99
CA HIS A 44 7.96 -23.53 7.46
C HIS A 44 8.76 -23.94 6.21
N GLY A 45 9.05 -23.02 5.29
CA GLY A 45 9.93 -23.27 4.15
C GLY A 45 11.33 -23.76 4.56
N GLN A 46 11.89 -23.24 5.67
CA GLN A 46 13.16 -23.73 6.20
C GLN A 46 13.04 -25.10 6.87
N MET A 47 11.95 -25.36 7.57
CA MET A 47 11.71 -26.69 8.12
C MET A 47 11.63 -27.74 7.01
N LEU A 48 10.97 -27.45 5.88
CA LEU A 48 10.96 -28.37 4.72
C LEU A 48 12.36 -28.62 4.18
N ARG A 49 13.19 -27.58 3.99
CA ARG A 49 14.58 -27.73 3.53
C ARG A 49 15.44 -28.47 4.56
N MET A 50 15.24 -28.24 5.84
CA MET A 50 15.94 -28.99 6.90
C MET A 50 15.51 -30.46 6.88
N GLY A 51 14.21 -30.74 6.73
CA GLY A 51 13.70 -32.09 6.55
C GLY A 51 14.35 -32.81 5.37
N GLU A 52 14.49 -32.10 4.23
CA GLU A 52 15.15 -32.62 3.05
C GLU A 52 16.64 -32.93 3.30
N ARG A 53 17.36 -32.03 3.97
CA ARG A 53 18.80 -32.26 4.31
C ARG A 53 19.02 -33.39 5.30
N LEU A 54 18.10 -33.58 6.26
CA LEU A 54 18.25 -34.59 7.31
C LEU A 54 17.74 -35.95 6.87
N TYR A 55 16.71 -36.02 6.05
CA TYR A 55 15.95 -37.23 5.75
C TYR A 55 15.76 -37.50 4.25
N GLY A 56 16.12 -36.58 3.37
CA GLY A 56 16.17 -36.82 1.92
C GLY A 56 17.37 -37.73 1.58
N ASP A 57 17.16 -38.64 0.62
CA ASP A 57 18.23 -39.49 0.09
C ASP A 57 18.12 -39.54 -1.45
N GLU A 58 19.01 -38.77 -2.08
CA GLU A 58 19.07 -38.68 -3.56
C GLU A 58 19.40 -40.03 -4.20
N LYS A 59 20.17 -40.91 -3.51
CA LYS A 59 20.60 -42.20 -4.05
C LYS A 59 19.44 -43.17 -4.30
N ILE A 60 18.41 -43.09 -3.44
CA ILE A 60 17.22 -43.93 -3.56
C ILE A 60 16.03 -43.13 -4.13
N GLY A 61 16.21 -41.84 -4.49
CA GLY A 61 15.19 -40.96 -4.99
C GLY A 61 14.12 -40.60 -3.96
N MET A 62 14.45 -40.62 -2.65
CA MET A 62 13.53 -40.34 -1.57
C MET A 62 13.67 -38.90 -1.11
N GLN A 63 12.61 -38.10 -1.32
CA GLN A 63 12.52 -36.72 -0.83
C GLN A 63 11.71 -36.68 0.45
N TYR A 64 12.05 -35.74 1.37
CA TYR A 64 11.30 -35.55 2.61
C TYR A 64 9.82 -35.21 2.34
N SER A 65 9.54 -34.53 1.25
CA SER A 65 8.17 -34.22 0.81
C SER A 65 7.27 -35.46 0.68
N PHE A 66 7.81 -36.59 0.28
CA PHE A 66 7.07 -37.86 0.20
C PHE A 66 6.87 -38.53 1.57
N LEU A 67 7.66 -38.12 2.58
CA LEU A 67 7.63 -38.68 3.93
C LEU A 67 6.80 -37.82 4.90
N ARG A 68 6.26 -36.69 4.44
CA ARG A 68 5.41 -35.78 5.24
C ARG A 68 4.10 -36.41 5.69
N ALA A 69 3.55 -37.34 4.88
CA ALA A 69 2.46 -38.19 5.28
C ALA A 69 2.96 -39.64 5.48
N GLU A 70 2.21 -40.45 6.21
CA GLU A 70 2.45 -41.88 6.23
C GLU A 70 2.21 -42.43 4.83
N PRO A 71 3.14 -43.13 4.19
CA PRO A 71 2.90 -43.71 2.88
C PRO A 71 1.71 -44.67 2.93
N GLU A 72 0.73 -44.44 2.06
CA GLU A 72 -0.43 -45.33 1.95
C GLU A 72 -0.07 -46.54 1.12
N LYS A 73 -0.47 -47.73 1.59
CA LYS A 73 -0.28 -48.96 0.84
C LYS A 73 -1.12 -48.90 -0.45
N PRO A 74 -0.51 -49.17 -1.63
CA PRO A 74 -1.25 -49.14 -2.87
C PRO A 74 -2.41 -50.15 -2.86
N SER A 75 -3.58 -49.73 -3.38
CA SER A 75 -4.81 -50.54 -3.42
C SER A 75 -4.91 -51.43 -4.66
N CYS A 76 -3.95 -51.29 -5.60
CA CYS A 76 -3.94 -52.08 -6.82
C CYS A 76 -3.38 -53.48 -6.57
N ASP A 77 -3.79 -54.46 -7.37
CA ASP A 77 -3.25 -55.83 -7.34
C ASP A 77 -1.87 -55.87 -8.04
N ARG A 78 -0.85 -56.33 -7.30
CA ARG A 78 0.52 -56.44 -7.80
C ARG A 78 0.71 -57.58 -8.79
N HIS A 79 -0.09 -58.63 -8.69
CA HIS A 79 -0.01 -59.84 -9.51
C HIS A 79 -1.37 -60.20 -10.12
N PRO A 80 -1.96 -59.31 -10.95
CA PRO A 80 -3.26 -59.60 -11.54
C PRO A 80 -3.15 -60.72 -12.59
N ASN A 81 -4.17 -61.48 -12.70
CA ASN A 81 -4.24 -62.44 -13.82
C ASN A 81 -4.62 -61.69 -15.11
N ILE A 82 -3.60 -61.28 -15.84
CA ILE A 82 -3.75 -60.47 -17.07
C ILE A 82 -4.66 -61.14 -18.09
N GLU A 83 -4.54 -62.47 -18.30
CA GLU A 83 -5.35 -63.18 -19.28
C GLU A 83 -6.85 -63.15 -18.93
N ALA A 84 -7.17 -63.33 -17.66
CA ALA A 84 -8.57 -63.24 -17.18
C ALA A 84 -9.12 -61.83 -17.36
N GLN A 85 -8.32 -60.78 -17.04
CA GLN A 85 -8.73 -59.40 -17.19
C GLN A 85 -8.87 -58.96 -18.65
N VAL A 86 -8.01 -59.44 -19.54
CA VAL A 86 -8.14 -59.20 -21.00
C VAL A 86 -9.47 -59.78 -21.50
N GLN A 87 -9.80 -61.03 -21.14
CA GLN A 87 -11.06 -61.63 -21.54
C GLN A 87 -12.29 -60.91 -20.97
N GLU A 88 -12.23 -60.47 -19.73
CA GLU A 88 -13.30 -59.70 -19.07
C GLU A 88 -13.50 -58.35 -19.74
N GLN A 89 -12.40 -57.61 -20.01
CA GLN A 89 -12.45 -56.30 -20.63
C GLN A 89 -12.85 -56.35 -22.08
N MET A 90 -12.44 -57.40 -22.81
CA MET A 90 -12.92 -57.65 -24.19
C MET A 90 -14.43 -57.96 -24.21
N LYS A 91 -14.94 -58.72 -23.26
CA LYS A 91 -16.39 -58.94 -23.11
C LYS A 91 -17.15 -57.68 -22.76
N ALA A 92 -16.61 -56.87 -21.86
CA ALA A 92 -17.19 -55.57 -21.48
C ALA A 92 -17.21 -54.61 -22.68
N ASN A 93 -16.11 -54.47 -23.41
CA ASN A 93 -16.03 -53.64 -24.62
C ASN A 93 -16.96 -54.11 -25.74
N ALA A 94 -17.20 -55.44 -25.87
CA ALA A 94 -18.15 -55.98 -26.83
C ALA A 94 -19.61 -55.75 -26.46
N ALA A 95 -19.91 -55.52 -25.16
CA ALA A 95 -21.24 -55.22 -24.64
C ALA A 95 -21.55 -53.72 -24.61
N ASP A 96 -20.56 -52.84 -24.79
CA ASP A 96 -20.72 -51.39 -24.78
C ASP A 96 -21.04 -50.88 -26.19
N GLU A 97 -22.29 -50.48 -26.41
CA GLU A 97 -22.78 -49.92 -27.68
C GLU A 97 -21.97 -48.66 -28.10
N PHE A 98 -21.44 -47.91 -27.15
CA PHE A 98 -20.66 -46.69 -27.40
C PHE A 98 -19.25 -47.01 -27.90
N ALA A 99 -18.62 -48.09 -27.41
CA ALA A 99 -17.30 -48.55 -27.84
C ALA A 99 -17.32 -49.02 -29.30
N SER A 100 -18.45 -49.54 -29.79
CA SER A 100 -18.62 -49.99 -31.19
C SER A 100 -18.60 -48.83 -32.19
N MET A 101 -18.92 -47.60 -31.79
CA MET A 101 -18.89 -46.40 -32.67
C MET A 101 -17.48 -45.82 -32.88
N PHE A 102 -16.57 -46.04 -31.94
CA PHE A 102 -15.20 -45.47 -31.99
C PHE A 102 -14.12 -46.50 -32.34
N GLY A 103 -14.49 -47.73 -32.67
CA GLY A 103 -13.57 -48.81 -32.94
C GLY A 103 -13.23 -49.62 -31.69
N THR A 104 -13.48 -50.91 -31.69
CA THR A 104 -13.12 -51.80 -30.58
C THR A 104 -11.60 -51.87 -30.43
N ALA A 105 -11.09 -51.61 -29.24
CA ALA A 105 -9.67 -51.80 -28.95
C ALA A 105 -9.26 -53.23 -29.25
N SER A 106 -8.13 -53.42 -29.91
CA SER A 106 -7.65 -54.75 -30.21
C SER A 106 -7.21 -55.50 -28.94
N GLU A 107 -7.26 -56.81 -28.94
CA GLU A 107 -6.80 -57.61 -27.79
C GLU A 107 -5.35 -57.26 -27.41
N SER A 108 -4.50 -56.92 -28.36
CA SER A 108 -3.13 -56.47 -28.13
C SER A 108 -3.06 -55.13 -27.40
N ASP A 109 -3.97 -54.19 -27.69
CA ASP A 109 -4.01 -52.88 -27.07
C ASP A 109 -4.52 -52.97 -25.61
N VAL A 110 -5.54 -53.80 -25.39
CA VAL A 110 -6.07 -54.08 -24.04
C VAL A 110 -5.00 -54.79 -23.19
N ARG A 111 -4.29 -55.76 -23.75
CA ARG A 111 -3.18 -56.43 -23.07
C ARG A 111 -2.05 -55.47 -22.75
N ALA A 112 -1.66 -54.62 -23.69
CA ALA A 112 -0.62 -53.62 -23.47
C ALA A 112 -1.01 -52.63 -22.37
N SER A 113 -2.27 -52.17 -22.32
CA SER A 113 -2.76 -51.26 -21.27
C SER A 113 -2.76 -51.91 -19.89
N LEU A 114 -3.16 -53.17 -19.78
CA LEU A 114 -3.15 -53.93 -18.52
C LEU A 114 -1.73 -54.22 -18.02
N LEU A 115 -0.81 -54.56 -18.93
CA LEU A 115 0.62 -54.70 -18.57
C LEU A 115 1.23 -53.39 -18.11
N ALA A 116 0.92 -52.26 -18.75
CA ALA A 116 1.34 -50.93 -18.29
C ALA A 116 0.74 -50.58 -16.92
N ALA A 117 -0.52 -50.90 -16.68
CA ALA A 117 -1.15 -50.72 -15.37
C ALA A 117 -0.51 -51.59 -14.28
N GLN A 118 -0.16 -52.85 -14.60
CA GLN A 118 0.57 -53.73 -13.70
C GLN A 118 1.97 -53.16 -13.37
N GLN A 119 2.69 -52.72 -14.38
CA GLN A 119 4.01 -52.11 -14.18
C GLN A 119 3.91 -50.87 -13.30
N GLN A 120 2.92 -50.00 -13.55
CA GLN A 120 2.68 -48.82 -12.73
C GLN A 120 2.29 -49.18 -11.27
N CYS A 121 1.54 -50.27 -11.11
CA CYS A 121 1.21 -50.80 -9.79
C CYS A 121 2.47 -51.31 -9.05
N ASP A 122 3.33 -52.07 -9.75
CA ASP A 122 4.59 -52.56 -9.17
C ASP A 122 5.55 -51.44 -8.81
N GLU A 123 5.64 -50.38 -9.62
CA GLU A 123 6.41 -49.18 -9.31
C GLU A 123 5.89 -48.47 -8.05
N LYS A 124 4.55 -48.38 -7.86
CA LYS A 124 3.94 -47.83 -6.64
C LYS A 124 4.28 -48.68 -5.39
N TYR A 125 4.25 -49.98 -5.49
CA TYR A 125 4.65 -50.88 -4.41
C TYR A 125 6.17 -50.77 -4.09
N GLN A 126 7.00 -50.73 -5.12
CA GLN A 126 8.44 -50.55 -4.92
C GLN A 126 8.75 -49.21 -4.21
N PHE A 127 8.03 -48.14 -4.59
CA PHE A 127 8.15 -46.84 -3.91
C PHE A 127 7.69 -46.94 -2.45
N TYR A 128 6.53 -47.57 -2.20
CA TYR A 128 6.00 -47.80 -0.87
C TYR A 128 6.97 -48.57 0.02
N ASP A 129 7.50 -49.71 -0.50
CA ASP A 129 8.46 -50.56 0.24
C ASP A 129 9.74 -49.78 0.54
N LYS A 130 10.26 -48.98 -0.39
CA LYS A 130 11.41 -48.09 -0.15
C LYS A 130 11.11 -47.04 0.90
N ALA A 131 9.96 -46.37 0.84
CA ALA A 131 9.57 -45.33 1.79
C ALA A 131 9.40 -45.90 3.20
N MET A 132 8.75 -47.06 3.34
CA MET A 132 8.59 -47.72 4.64
C MET A 132 9.94 -48.16 5.24
N LYS A 133 10.80 -48.77 4.42
CA LYS A 133 12.15 -49.14 4.87
C LYS A 133 12.96 -47.92 5.33
N HIS A 134 12.84 -46.79 4.66
CA HIS A 134 13.51 -45.55 5.03
C HIS A 134 12.96 -44.95 6.32
N LEU A 135 11.62 -45.00 6.51
CA LEU A 135 10.97 -44.58 7.76
C LEU A 135 11.37 -45.43 8.97
N ASP A 136 11.49 -46.75 8.79
CA ASP A 136 11.90 -47.67 9.85
C ASP A 136 13.40 -47.51 10.20
N ALA A 137 14.23 -47.16 9.22
CA ALA A 137 15.65 -46.85 9.45
C ALA A 137 15.84 -45.51 10.18
N HIS A 138 14.89 -44.56 10.07
CA HIS A 138 14.98 -43.22 10.64
C HIS A 138 13.69 -42.86 11.45
N PRO A 139 13.47 -43.44 12.63
CA PRO A 139 12.25 -43.24 13.42
C PRO A 139 12.03 -41.76 13.82
N SER A 140 13.11 -40.96 13.88
CA SER A 140 13.05 -39.50 14.13
C SER A 140 12.26 -38.73 13.07
N ILE A 141 12.07 -39.26 11.86
CA ILE A 141 11.22 -38.64 10.80
C ILE A 141 9.81 -38.44 11.33
N ARG A 142 9.23 -39.41 12.03
CA ARG A 142 7.87 -39.33 12.56
C ARG A 142 7.69 -38.16 13.53
N THR A 143 8.66 -37.99 14.43
CA THR A 143 8.65 -36.85 15.37
C THR A 143 8.86 -35.52 14.66
N TYR A 144 9.82 -35.45 13.75
CA TYR A 144 10.07 -34.24 12.97
C TYR A 144 8.86 -33.82 12.14
N ARG A 145 8.26 -34.77 11.44
CA ARG A 145 7.03 -34.60 10.67
C ARG A 145 5.91 -34.04 11.54
N GLN A 146 5.69 -34.61 12.73
CA GLN A 146 4.66 -34.16 13.65
C GLN A 146 4.88 -32.70 14.08
N VAL A 147 6.10 -32.32 14.39
CA VAL A 147 6.44 -30.92 14.72
C VAL A 147 6.21 -30.00 13.51
N GLU A 148 6.72 -30.37 12.33
CA GLU A 148 6.58 -29.58 11.10
C GLU A 148 5.11 -29.41 10.70
N THR A 149 4.32 -30.48 10.66
CA THR A 149 2.90 -30.43 10.26
C THR A 149 2.04 -29.70 11.29
N THR A 150 2.34 -29.84 12.60
CA THR A 150 1.65 -29.07 13.64
C THR A 150 1.96 -27.58 13.50
N PHE A 151 3.22 -27.23 13.30
CA PHE A 151 3.62 -25.85 13.06
C PHE A 151 2.92 -25.28 11.81
N PHE A 152 2.95 -26.02 10.70
CA PHE A 152 2.26 -25.62 9.48
C PHE A 152 0.76 -25.44 9.70
N GLY A 153 0.12 -26.36 10.43
CA GLY A 153 -1.31 -26.30 10.72
C GLY A 153 -1.76 -25.01 11.43
N ILE A 154 -0.90 -24.47 12.32
CA ILE A 154 -1.17 -23.19 13.00
C ILE A 154 -1.21 -22.02 11.98
N PHE A 155 -0.26 -21.98 11.04
CA PHE A 155 -0.13 -20.88 10.08
C PHE A 155 -1.01 -21.06 8.83
N LYS A 156 -1.35 -22.30 8.49
CA LYS A 156 -2.23 -22.65 7.38
C LYS A 156 -3.58 -21.94 7.46
N LEU A 157 -4.20 -21.90 8.65
CA LEU A 157 -5.46 -21.18 8.85
C LEU A 157 -5.34 -19.70 8.51
N GLY A 158 -4.21 -19.07 8.84
CA GLY A 158 -3.96 -17.66 8.51
C GLY A 158 -3.70 -17.45 7.02
N SER A 159 -2.85 -18.28 6.43
CA SER A 159 -2.47 -18.22 5.02
C SER A 159 -3.67 -18.46 4.10
N GLU A 160 -4.49 -19.47 4.36
CA GLU A 160 -5.71 -19.76 3.60
C GLU A 160 -6.80 -18.70 3.77
N ASN A 161 -6.78 -17.94 4.87
CA ASN A 161 -7.78 -16.92 5.21
C ASN A 161 -7.26 -15.49 5.12
N GLN A 162 -6.19 -15.23 4.36
CA GLN A 162 -5.65 -13.87 4.14
C GLN A 162 -6.74 -12.90 3.65
N THR A 163 -7.63 -13.36 2.78
CA THR A 163 -8.79 -12.59 2.32
C THR A 163 -9.69 -12.14 3.47
N VAL A 164 -10.02 -13.05 4.38
CA VAL A 164 -10.87 -12.75 5.54
C VAL A 164 -10.17 -11.75 6.47
N LEU A 165 -8.87 -11.95 6.69
CA LEU A 165 -8.04 -11.04 7.49
C LEU A 165 -8.03 -9.62 6.91
N LEU A 166 -7.83 -9.49 5.59
CA LEU A 166 -7.90 -8.21 4.89
C LEU A 166 -9.28 -7.56 5.04
N LEU A 167 -10.35 -8.32 4.81
CA LEU A 167 -11.72 -7.79 4.87
C LEU A 167 -12.08 -7.30 6.28
N ILE A 168 -11.70 -8.04 7.33
CA ILE A 168 -11.89 -7.61 8.72
C ILE A 168 -11.10 -6.32 8.98
N MET A 169 -9.86 -6.22 8.51
CA MET A 169 -9.04 -5.02 8.66
C MET A 169 -9.66 -3.82 7.93
N VAL A 170 -10.12 -3.99 6.70
CA VAL A 170 -10.81 -2.94 5.93
C VAL A 170 -12.11 -2.52 6.63
N LEU A 171 -12.89 -3.48 7.13
CA LEU A 171 -14.14 -3.21 7.85
C LEU A 171 -13.88 -2.32 9.08
N PHE A 172 -12.99 -2.75 9.97
CA PHE A 172 -12.68 -2.01 11.19
C PHE A 172 -12.06 -0.65 10.92
N THR A 173 -11.10 -0.55 9.99
CA THR A 173 -10.47 0.72 9.65
C THR A 173 -11.45 1.69 9.01
N SER A 174 -12.28 1.25 8.07
CA SER A 174 -13.24 2.11 7.37
C SER A 174 -14.33 2.64 8.29
N ILE A 175 -14.91 1.78 9.14
CA ILE A 175 -15.92 2.20 10.12
C ILE A 175 -15.30 3.16 11.14
N THR A 176 -14.14 2.83 11.71
CA THR A 176 -13.45 3.69 12.69
C THR A 176 -13.08 5.04 12.10
N ALA A 177 -12.53 5.07 10.89
CA ALA A 177 -12.16 6.29 10.20
C ALA A 177 -13.40 7.15 9.90
N SER A 178 -14.51 6.54 9.47
CA SER A 178 -15.77 7.26 9.20
C SER A 178 -16.37 7.86 10.45
N LEU A 179 -16.45 7.10 11.54
CA LEU A 179 -17.01 7.59 12.81
C LEU A 179 -16.22 8.77 13.40
N ARG A 180 -14.92 8.85 13.14
CA ARG A 180 -14.02 9.87 13.70
C ARG A 180 -13.66 11.01 12.74
N TYR A 181 -14.16 11.01 11.51
CA TYR A 181 -13.74 11.93 10.45
C TYR A 181 -12.23 11.89 10.17
N HIS A 182 -11.58 10.74 10.36
CA HIS A 182 -10.14 10.53 10.18
C HIS A 182 -9.79 9.95 8.80
N HIS A 183 -10.38 10.51 7.75
CA HIS A 183 -10.01 10.15 6.39
C HIS A 183 -8.93 11.08 5.83
N ILE A 184 -8.14 10.56 4.89
CA ILE A 184 -7.14 11.34 4.17
C ILE A 184 -7.85 12.33 3.24
N GLY A 185 -7.71 13.60 3.54
CA GLY A 185 -8.21 14.72 2.75
C GLY A 185 -7.17 15.83 2.66
N LEU A 186 -7.36 16.77 1.75
CA LEU A 186 -6.45 17.91 1.59
C LEU A 186 -6.52 18.90 2.75
N ARG A 187 -7.62 18.90 3.50
CA ARG A 187 -7.87 19.77 4.63
C ARG A 187 -8.79 19.07 5.65
N ALA A 188 -8.51 19.23 6.93
CA ALA A 188 -9.42 18.76 7.97
C ALA A 188 -10.69 19.63 8.03
N PRO A 189 -11.90 19.05 8.23
CA PRO A 189 -13.14 19.79 8.36
C PRO A 189 -13.14 20.64 9.64
N LYS A 190 -13.49 21.94 9.56
CA LYS A 190 -13.51 22.89 10.69
C LYS A 190 -14.84 23.62 10.82
N THR A 191 -15.52 23.88 9.70
CA THR A 191 -16.77 24.66 9.67
C THR A 191 -17.97 23.75 9.47
N LYS A 192 -19.17 24.22 9.84
CA LYS A 192 -20.43 23.50 9.59
C LYS A 192 -20.61 23.16 8.12
N MET A 193 -20.15 24.05 7.23
CA MET A 193 -20.21 23.82 5.79
C MET A 193 -19.26 22.69 5.37
N ASP A 194 -18.04 22.65 5.95
CA ASP A 194 -17.07 21.59 5.69
C ASP A 194 -17.68 20.22 6.04
N TYR A 195 -18.26 20.07 7.23
CA TYR A 195 -18.89 18.82 7.67
C TYR A 195 -20.08 18.39 6.79
N ARG A 196 -20.91 19.35 6.35
CA ARG A 196 -22.03 19.04 5.45
C ARG A 196 -21.56 18.56 4.08
N VAL A 197 -20.62 19.29 3.46
CA VAL A 197 -20.07 18.93 2.16
C VAL A 197 -19.32 17.60 2.25
N TYR A 198 -18.51 17.41 3.28
CA TYR A 198 -17.85 16.16 3.59
C TYR A 198 -18.85 14.99 3.64
N SER A 199 -19.87 15.08 4.50
CA SER A 199 -20.86 14.00 4.67
C SER A 199 -21.70 13.77 3.42
N ALA A 200 -22.06 14.82 2.66
CA ALA A 200 -22.81 14.68 1.42
C ALA A 200 -22.03 13.89 0.34
N PHE A 201 -20.75 14.20 0.17
CA PHE A 201 -19.89 13.45 -0.75
C PHE A 201 -19.66 12.01 -0.28
N MET A 202 -19.54 11.80 1.04
CA MET A 202 -19.42 10.46 1.62
C MET A 202 -20.71 9.63 1.38
N VAL A 203 -21.89 10.23 1.58
CA VAL A 203 -23.16 9.56 1.28
C VAL A 203 -23.23 9.18 -0.19
N ALA A 204 -22.94 10.13 -1.10
CA ALA A 204 -23.04 9.88 -2.53
C ALA A 204 -22.01 8.80 -2.99
N GLY A 205 -20.75 8.89 -2.56
CA GLY A 205 -19.72 7.93 -2.92
C GLY A 205 -20.00 6.52 -2.38
N ASN A 206 -20.38 6.40 -1.10
CA ASN A 206 -20.71 5.12 -0.48
C ASN A 206 -22.01 4.51 -1.02
N ALA A 207 -23.00 5.34 -1.40
CA ALA A 207 -24.23 4.87 -2.02
C ALA A 207 -23.97 4.29 -3.43
N LEU A 208 -23.10 4.92 -4.23
CA LEU A 208 -22.69 4.38 -5.52
C LEU A 208 -21.91 3.07 -5.38
N LEU A 209 -21.03 2.96 -4.38
CA LEU A 209 -20.34 1.71 -4.05
C LEU A 209 -21.33 0.62 -3.61
N SER A 210 -22.32 0.97 -2.80
CA SER A 210 -23.39 0.04 -2.39
C SER A 210 -24.19 -0.44 -3.61
N LEU A 211 -24.59 0.48 -4.50
CA LEU A 211 -25.29 0.13 -5.73
C LEU A 211 -24.45 -0.79 -6.61
N SER A 212 -23.18 -0.48 -6.75
CA SER A 212 -22.26 -1.26 -7.59
C SER A 212 -22.02 -2.68 -7.04
N THR A 213 -21.85 -2.81 -5.73
CA THR A 213 -21.68 -4.14 -5.10
C THR A 213 -22.95 -4.98 -5.15
N ILE A 214 -24.13 -4.36 -4.99
CA ILE A 214 -25.42 -5.05 -5.14
C ILE A 214 -25.63 -5.48 -6.60
N SER A 215 -25.32 -4.61 -7.57
CA SER A 215 -25.42 -4.92 -8.99
C SER A 215 -24.49 -6.07 -9.38
N GLN A 216 -23.25 -6.08 -8.87
CA GLN A 216 -22.30 -7.18 -9.07
C GLN A 216 -22.82 -8.49 -8.46
N TYR A 217 -23.34 -8.46 -7.24
CA TYR A 217 -23.89 -9.63 -6.58
C TYR A 217 -25.07 -10.22 -7.38
N ASN A 218 -25.99 -9.39 -7.85
CA ASN A 218 -27.10 -9.83 -8.69
C ASN A 218 -26.62 -10.40 -10.02
N SER A 219 -25.59 -9.81 -10.64
CA SER A 219 -24.99 -10.35 -11.86
C SER A 219 -24.36 -11.72 -11.63
N LEU A 220 -23.66 -11.91 -10.49
CA LEU A 220 -23.09 -13.21 -10.12
C LEU A 220 -24.17 -14.29 -9.92
N LEU A 221 -25.27 -13.96 -9.25
CA LEU A 221 -26.39 -14.89 -9.07
C LEU A 221 -27.03 -15.33 -10.41
N ASN A 222 -27.09 -14.39 -11.38
CA ASN A 222 -27.70 -14.64 -12.68
C ASN A 222 -26.71 -15.24 -13.70
N SER A 223 -25.45 -15.43 -13.35
CA SER A 223 -24.40 -15.93 -14.28
C SER A 223 -24.48 -17.42 -14.58
N GLY A 224 -25.27 -18.18 -13.83
CA GLY A 224 -25.36 -19.64 -13.95
C GLY A 224 -24.12 -20.41 -13.44
N VAL A 225 -23.14 -19.71 -12.86
CA VAL A 225 -21.95 -20.31 -12.25
C VAL A 225 -22.28 -20.74 -10.81
N GLU A 226 -21.88 -21.95 -10.42
CA GLU A 226 -21.99 -22.39 -9.03
C GLU A 226 -21.08 -21.53 -8.14
N LEU A 227 -21.71 -20.72 -7.28
CA LEU A 227 -21.02 -19.83 -6.36
C LEU A 227 -20.65 -20.58 -5.08
N THR A 228 -19.38 -20.50 -4.68
CA THR A 228 -18.94 -21.03 -3.40
C THR A 228 -19.53 -20.21 -2.24
N ALA A 229 -19.79 -20.86 -1.10
CA ALA A 229 -20.24 -20.16 0.12
C ALA A 229 -19.31 -19.01 0.53
N LYS A 230 -17.99 -19.15 0.28
CA LYS A 230 -16.98 -18.11 0.50
C LYS A 230 -17.23 -16.87 -0.36
N THR A 231 -17.48 -17.05 -1.65
CA THR A 231 -17.75 -15.94 -2.59
C THR A 231 -19.02 -15.17 -2.20
N LEU A 232 -20.07 -15.89 -1.83
CA LEU A 232 -21.31 -15.29 -1.35
C LEU A 232 -21.09 -14.48 -0.06
N ALA A 233 -20.38 -15.05 0.92
CA ALA A 233 -20.06 -14.36 2.17
C ALA A 233 -19.25 -13.08 1.95
N ILE A 234 -18.26 -13.10 1.08
CA ILE A 234 -17.45 -11.93 0.72
C ILE A 234 -18.31 -10.84 0.08
N SER A 235 -19.18 -11.19 -0.85
CA SER A 235 -20.09 -10.25 -1.51
C SER A 235 -21.04 -9.59 -0.51
N TRP A 236 -21.63 -10.36 0.40
CA TRP A 236 -22.47 -9.83 1.48
C TRP A 236 -21.71 -8.91 2.43
N LEU A 237 -20.44 -9.23 2.72
CA LEU A 237 -19.60 -8.39 3.58
C LEU A 237 -19.33 -7.03 2.95
N TRP A 238 -19.05 -6.98 1.64
CA TRP A 238 -18.88 -5.71 0.91
C TRP A 238 -20.17 -4.89 0.88
N ILE A 239 -21.32 -5.53 0.62
CA ILE A 239 -22.63 -4.85 0.63
C ILE A 239 -22.89 -4.28 2.04
N ALA A 240 -22.74 -5.09 3.08
CA ALA A 240 -22.93 -4.67 4.46
C ALA A 240 -22.02 -3.51 4.86
N LEU A 241 -20.74 -3.55 4.43
CA LEU A 241 -19.78 -2.48 4.70
C LEU A 241 -20.24 -1.15 4.06
N PHE A 242 -20.50 -1.12 2.76
CA PHE A 242 -20.82 0.14 2.08
C PHE A 242 -22.21 0.67 2.44
N VAL A 243 -23.18 -0.21 2.69
CA VAL A 243 -24.48 0.20 3.23
C VAL A 243 -24.32 0.82 4.63
N SER A 244 -23.53 0.20 5.50
CA SER A 244 -23.24 0.75 6.83
C SER A 244 -22.55 2.10 6.75
N LEU A 245 -21.55 2.25 5.87
CA LEU A 245 -20.85 3.52 5.66
C LEU A 245 -21.78 4.59 5.08
N THR A 246 -22.71 4.22 4.21
CA THR A 246 -23.74 5.13 3.68
C THR A 246 -24.65 5.63 4.80
N VAL A 247 -25.11 4.70 5.67
CA VAL A 247 -25.97 5.06 6.82
C VAL A 247 -25.21 5.93 7.82
N ILE A 248 -23.97 5.59 8.17
CA ILE A 248 -23.11 6.41 9.05
C ILE A 248 -22.96 7.82 8.48
N SER A 249 -22.63 7.93 7.19
CA SER A 249 -22.44 9.22 6.52
C SER A 249 -23.74 10.04 6.43
N LEU A 250 -24.89 9.36 6.24
CA LEU A 250 -26.20 9.99 6.24
C LEU A 250 -26.54 10.56 7.63
N VAL A 251 -26.28 9.80 8.68
CA VAL A 251 -26.45 10.27 10.06
C VAL A 251 -25.55 11.46 10.35
N GLN A 252 -24.31 11.42 9.90
CA GLN A 252 -23.33 12.51 10.05
C GLN A 252 -23.74 13.79 9.29
N LEU A 253 -24.50 13.68 8.19
CA LEU A 253 -25.01 14.84 7.45
C LEU A 253 -25.94 15.69 8.32
N PHE A 254 -26.70 15.07 9.22
CA PHE A 254 -27.60 15.74 10.15
C PHE A 254 -26.96 16.05 11.51
N LEU A 255 -26.06 15.20 11.98
CA LEU A 255 -25.39 15.32 13.27
C LEU A 255 -24.03 16.02 13.13
N ILE A 256 -24.04 17.35 13.00
CA ILE A 256 -22.82 18.15 12.91
C ILE A 256 -22.19 18.34 14.31
N PRO A 257 -20.85 18.16 14.48
CA PRO A 257 -20.19 18.39 15.75
C PRO A 257 -20.42 19.80 16.32
N LYS A 258 -20.70 19.89 17.61
CA LYS A 258 -20.95 21.17 18.30
C LYS A 258 -19.74 22.11 18.27
N THR A 259 -18.53 21.58 18.07
CA THR A 259 -17.28 22.32 17.95
C THR A 259 -17.08 23.00 16.59
N ALA A 260 -17.96 22.72 15.61
CA ALA A 260 -17.85 23.25 14.26
C ALA A 260 -18.17 24.76 14.20
N GLN A 261 -17.30 25.52 13.55
CA GLN A 261 -17.47 26.97 13.35
C GLN A 261 -18.69 27.27 12.47
N PRO A 262 -19.47 28.34 12.75
CA PRO A 262 -20.76 28.58 12.12
C PRO A 262 -20.71 28.97 10.65
N LYS A 263 -19.63 29.63 10.20
CA LYS A 263 -19.46 30.10 8.81
C LYS A 263 -18.46 29.24 8.05
N GLY A 264 -18.73 28.97 6.75
CA GLY A 264 -17.83 28.23 5.86
C GLY A 264 -17.99 28.67 4.41
N ASN A 265 -16.97 28.38 3.58
CA ASN A 265 -16.97 28.63 2.15
C ASN A 265 -17.06 27.28 1.43
N PHE A 266 -17.97 27.14 0.45
CA PHE A 266 -18.16 25.89 -0.30
C PHE A 266 -16.88 25.42 -1.01
N GLY A 267 -16.15 26.31 -1.68
CA GLY A 267 -14.91 25.96 -2.37
C GLY A 267 -13.82 25.42 -1.45
N LEU A 268 -13.73 25.94 -0.21
CA LEU A 268 -12.83 25.40 0.81
C LEU A 268 -13.38 24.11 1.44
N ALA A 269 -14.69 23.95 1.51
CA ALA A 269 -15.32 22.76 2.05
C ALA A 269 -15.07 21.52 1.17
N VAL A 270 -15.02 21.68 -0.16
CA VAL A 270 -14.68 20.59 -1.10
C VAL A 270 -13.28 20.03 -0.82
N LEU A 271 -12.32 20.85 -0.38
CA LEU A 271 -10.98 20.39 -0.01
C LEU A 271 -10.95 19.52 1.26
N SER A 272 -12.03 19.55 2.06
CA SER A 272 -12.15 18.67 3.24
C SER A 272 -12.78 17.31 2.92
N VAL A 273 -13.27 17.12 1.70
CA VAL A 273 -13.82 15.82 1.26
C VAL A 273 -12.70 14.80 1.17
N PRO A 274 -12.88 13.58 1.70
CA PRO A 274 -11.90 12.51 1.59
C PRO A 274 -11.60 12.14 0.14
N LEU A 275 -10.32 11.90 -0.17
CA LEU A 275 -9.91 11.57 -1.54
C LEU A 275 -10.61 10.31 -2.07
N TYR A 276 -10.79 9.28 -1.21
CA TYR A 276 -11.47 8.07 -1.65
C TYR A 276 -12.94 8.33 -2.02
N ALA A 277 -13.63 9.21 -1.29
CA ALA A 277 -15.02 9.56 -1.59
C ALA A 277 -15.14 10.34 -2.92
N GLN A 278 -14.17 11.23 -3.20
CA GLN A 278 -14.10 11.92 -4.49
C GLN A 278 -13.87 10.92 -5.63
N MET A 279 -12.90 10.02 -5.49
CA MET A 279 -12.58 9.00 -6.49
C MET A 279 -13.76 8.03 -6.69
N SER A 280 -14.35 7.55 -5.60
CA SER A 280 -15.51 6.67 -5.62
C SER A 280 -16.71 7.32 -6.29
N LEU A 281 -16.95 8.62 -6.03
CA LEU A 281 -18.03 9.37 -6.67
C LEU A 281 -17.79 9.53 -8.17
N ILE A 282 -16.57 9.94 -8.58
CA ILE A 282 -16.22 10.13 -9.99
C ILE A 282 -16.33 8.81 -10.75
N THR A 283 -15.69 7.75 -10.26
CA THR A 283 -15.72 6.44 -10.91
C THR A 283 -17.11 5.83 -10.93
N GLY A 284 -17.87 5.98 -9.83
CA GLY A 284 -19.26 5.51 -9.75
C GLY A 284 -20.17 6.21 -10.75
N ILE A 285 -20.04 7.52 -10.91
CA ILE A 285 -20.78 8.29 -11.93
C ILE A 285 -20.40 7.82 -13.33
N ILE A 286 -19.09 7.67 -13.61
CA ILE A 286 -18.62 7.24 -14.94
C ILE A 286 -19.16 5.84 -15.27
N PHE A 287 -18.98 4.86 -14.38
CA PHE A 287 -19.45 3.51 -14.63
C PHE A 287 -20.98 3.42 -14.74
N THR A 288 -21.71 4.07 -13.83
CA THR A 288 -23.18 3.92 -13.77
C THR A 288 -23.91 4.70 -14.86
N PHE A 289 -23.47 5.96 -15.15
CA PHE A 289 -24.24 6.87 -16.01
C PHE A 289 -23.64 7.08 -17.41
N PHE A 290 -22.30 6.92 -17.56
CA PHE A 290 -21.66 7.12 -18.87
C PHE A 290 -21.35 5.79 -19.57
N MET A 291 -21.04 4.73 -18.82
CA MET A 291 -20.71 3.43 -19.39
C MET A 291 -21.87 2.42 -19.31
N ASP A 292 -22.95 2.79 -18.66
CA ASP A 292 -24.12 1.91 -18.39
C ASP A 292 -23.69 0.56 -17.76
N TYR A 293 -22.69 0.63 -16.89
CA TYR A 293 -22.07 -0.55 -16.27
C TYR A 293 -22.00 -0.41 -14.72
N PRO A 294 -23.15 -0.45 -14.04
CA PRO A 294 -23.22 -0.14 -12.60
C PRO A 294 -22.41 -1.07 -11.71
N MET A 295 -22.07 -2.28 -12.16
CA MET A 295 -21.25 -3.24 -11.41
C MET A 295 -19.74 -2.95 -11.47
N GLY A 296 -19.29 -1.96 -12.23
CA GLY A 296 -17.88 -1.72 -12.50
C GLY A 296 -17.01 -1.56 -11.23
N GLN A 297 -17.45 -0.73 -10.27
CA GLN A 297 -16.69 -0.58 -9.01
C GLN A 297 -16.64 -1.87 -8.19
N GLY A 298 -17.73 -2.65 -8.18
CA GLY A 298 -17.80 -3.93 -7.46
C GLY A 298 -16.79 -4.95 -8.02
N ILE A 299 -16.60 -4.97 -9.33
CA ILE A 299 -15.59 -5.85 -9.97
C ILE A 299 -14.18 -5.49 -9.50
N TYR A 300 -13.85 -4.19 -9.44
CA TYR A 300 -12.56 -3.76 -8.92
C TYR A 300 -12.34 -4.12 -7.43
N LEU A 301 -13.40 -4.18 -6.63
CA LEU A 301 -13.32 -4.71 -5.27
C LEU A 301 -12.96 -6.21 -5.26
N GLY A 302 -13.39 -6.97 -6.26
CA GLY A 302 -12.99 -8.37 -6.46
C GLY A 302 -11.48 -8.52 -6.62
N ILE A 303 -10.82 -7.60 -7.32
CA ILE A 303 -9.37 -7.57 -7.48
C ILE A 303 -8.65 -7.40 -6.13
N ILE A 304 -9.18 -6.58 -5.22
CA ILE A 304 -8.63 -6.44 -3.86
C ILE A 304 -8.68 -7.77 -3.10
N VAL A 305 -9.75 -8.53 -3.29
CA VAL A 305 -9.91 -9.86 -2.68
C VAL A 305 -8.94 -10.87 -3.27
N GLU A 306 -8.78 -10.86 -4.59
CA GLU A 306 -7.86 -11.75 -5.31
C GLU A 306 -6.40 -11.52 -4.89
N PHE A 307 -6.00 -10.25 -4.77
CA PHE A 307 -4.65 -9.86 -4.34
C PHE A 307 -4.54 -9.53 -2.85
N SER A 308 -5.34 -10.18 -2.00
CA SER A 308 -5.41 -9.91 -0.55
C SER A 308 -4.04 -9.93 0.14
N GLY A 309 -3.15 -10.86 -0.21
CA GLY A 309 -1.79 -10.92 0.33
C GLY A 309 -0.96 -9.68 0.04
N ILE A 310 -1.10 -9.08 -1.15
CA ILE A 310 -0.39 -7.85 -1.53
C ILE A 310 -0.92 -6.65 -0.74
N PHE A 311 -2.23 -6.54 -0.57
CA PHE A 311 -2.82 -5.46 0.22
C PHE A 311 -2.49 -5.59 1.71
N LEU A 312 -2.36 -6.81 2.24
CA LEU A 312 -1.85 -7.05 3.60
C LEU A 312 -0.38 -6.64 3.72
N ASN A 313 0.45 -6.97 2.74
CA ASN A 313 1.84 -6.51 2.69
C ASN A 313 1.93 -4.97 2.61
N LEU A 314 1.05 -4.33 1.82
CA LEU A 314 0.95 -2.88 1.78
C LEU A 314 0.59 -2.30 3.17
N ALA A 315 -0.33 -2.93 3.90
CA ALA A 315 -0.68 -2.50 5.25
C ALA A 315 0.52 -2.61 6.23
N LEU A 316 1.34 -3.66 6.10
CA LEU A 316 2.58 -3.79 6.87
C LEU A 316 3.61 -2.71 6.51
N PHE A 317 3.76 -2.36 5.23
CA PHE A 317 4.63 -1.24 4.82
C PHE A 317 4.16 0.10 5.37
N ILE A 318 2.85 0.36 5.32
CA ILE A 318 2.26 1.56 5.92
C ILE A 318 2.55 1.60 7.42
N TRP A 319 2.39 0.48 8.10
CA TRP A 319 2.70 0.37 9.51
C TRP A 319 4.19 0.59 9.79
N ALA A 320 5.09 0.00 8.99
CA ALA A 320 6.53 0.27 9.07
C ALA A 320 6.83 1.77 8.90
N GLY A 321 6.21 2.44 7.91
CA GLY A 321 6.33 3.88 7.73
C GLY A 321 5.91 4.68 8.97
N MET A 322 4.82 4.27 9.62
CA MET A 322 4.37 4.89 10.89
C MET A 322 5.30 4.58 12.06
N LEU A 323 5.85 3.36 12.15
CA LEU A 323 6.84 3.00 13.16
C LEU A 323 8.13 3.82 13.01
N LEU A 324 8.55 4.13 11.78
CA LEU A 324 9.72 4.96 11.52
C LEU A 324 9.63 6.33 12.22
N THR A 325 8.42 6.92 12.33
CA THR A 325 8.20 8.19 13.03
C THR A 325 8.48 8.11 14.53
N GLN A 326 8.40 6.91 15.09
CA GLN A 326 8.65 6.67 16.51
C GLN A 326 10.13 6.41 16.82
N THR A 327 10.96 6.26 15.76
CA THR A 327 12.40 6.10 15.87
C THR A 327 13.12 7.43 15.76
N ARG A 328 14.34 7.50 16.26
CA ARG A 328 15.24 8.65 16.13
C ARG A 328 16.05 8.64 14.83
N VAL A 329 15.82 7.68 13.95
CA VAL A 329 16.65 7.42 12.75
C VAL A 329 16.70 8.64 11.84
N MET A 330 15.56 9.32 11.64
CA MET A 330 15.50 10.51 10.78
C MET A 330 16.31 11.68 11.36
N ASP A 331 16.18 11.94 12.67
CA ASP A 331 16.97 12.99 13.34
C ASP A 331 18.47 12.69 13.28
N LEU A 332 18.84 11.43 13.51
CA LEU A 332 20.23 10.98 13.43
C LEU A 332 20.80 11.15 12.03
N PHE A 333 20.02 10.82 11.00
CA PHE A 333 20.42 11.02 9.61
C PHE A 333 20.67 12.51 9.31
N LEU A 334 19.78 13.40 9.73
CA LEU A 334 19.94 14.84 9.54
C LEU A 334 21.15 15.38 10.29
N ASN A 335 21.45 14.86 11.49
CA ASN A 335 22.63 15.24 12.25
C ASN A 335 23.95 14.90 11.52
N ILE A 336 23.98 13.90 10.66
CA ILE A 336 25.15 13.58 9.80
C ILE A 336 25.38 14.69 8.76
N LEU A 337 24.33 15.32 8.27
CA LEU A 337 24.41 16.36 7.24
C LEU A 337 24.72 17.76 7.80
N ARG A 338 24.31 18.07 9.04
CA ARG A 338 24.48 19.39 9.67
C ARG A 338 25.92 19.91 9.68
N PRO A 339 26.99 19.12 9.95
CA PRO A 339 28.35 19.64 9.97
C PRO A 339 28.84 20.21 8.64
N TRP A 340 28.24 19.78 7.53
CA TRP A 340 28.57 20.28 6.20
C TRP A 340 28.05 21.68 5.93
N ASN A 341 27.08 22.16 6.73
CA ASN A 341 26.46 23.48 6.59
C ASN A 341 26.12 23.83 5.13
N LEU A 342 25.43 22.88 4.48
CA LEU A 342 25.09 22.96 3.07
C LEU A 342 24.11 24.11 2.79
N ALA A 343 24.22 24.69 1.61
CA ALA A 343 23.18 25.60 1.13
C ALA A 343 21.82 24.90 1.10
N PRO A 344 20.71 25.63 1.35
CA PRO A 344 19.37 25.04 1.45
C PRO A 344 19.00 24.13 0.27
N GLU A 345 19.41 24.48 -0.95
CA GLU A 345 19.09 23.77 -2.18
C GLU A 345 19.80 22.40 -2.24
N THR A 346 21.11 22.40 -1.90
CA THR A 346 21.91 21.16 -1.89
C THR A 346 21.50 20.25 -0.74
N LEU A 347 21.26 20.82 0.46
CA LEU A 347 20.75 20.08 1.62
C LEU A 347 19.42 19.41 1.28
N THR A 348 18.51 20.15 0.65
CA THR A 348 17.19 19.66 0.25
C THR A 348 17.32 18.50 -0.74
N TRP A 349 18.19 18.61 -1.73
CA TRP A 349 18.40 17.53 -2.70
C TRP A 349 18.87 16.24 -2.04
N LEU A 350 19.84 16.34 -1.11
CA LEU A 350 20.31 15.18 -0.35
C LEU A 350 19.21 14.58 0.53
N ILE A 351 18.42 15.42 1.20
CA ILE A 351 17.28 14.97 2.01
C ILE A 351 16.25 14.24 1.14
N LEU A 352 15.94 14.76 -0.04
CA LEU A 352 14.97 14.15 -0.95
C LEU A 352 15.45 12.79 -1.49
N ILE A 353 16.73 12.65 -1.82
CA ILE A 353 17.32 11.36 -2.23
C ILE A 353 17.26 10.36 -1.07
N ALA A 354 17.63 10.78 0.13
CA ALA A 354 17.56 9.90 1.29
C ALA A 354 16.12 9.52 1.67
N ALA A 355 15.18 10.47 1.55
CA ALA A 355 13.76 10.24 1.76
C ALA A 355 13.15 9.29 0.71
N ALA A 356 13.78 9.16 -0.46
CA ALA A 356 13.34 8.23 -1.49
C ALA A 356 13.47 6.76 -1.04
N ILE A 357 14.43 6.43 -0.18
CA ILE A 357 14.63 5.04 0.31
C ILE A 357 13.40 4.55 1.10
N PRO A 358 13.01 5.18 2.23
CA PRO A 358 11.82 4.73 2.96
C PRO A 358 10.53 4.89 2.15
N THR A 359 10.47 5.84 1.22
CA THR A 359 9.30 6.01 0.35
C THR A 359 9.18 4.90 -0.69
N ALA A 360 10.29 4.41 -1.22
CA ALA A 360 10.33 3.25 -2.11
C ALA A 360 9.75 2.00 -1.43
N TYR A 361 10.12 1.77 -0.17
CA TYR A 361 9.58 0.63 0.59
C TYR A 361 8.09 0.79 0.93
N THR A 362 7.65 1.98 1.32
CA THR A 362 6.25 2.18 1.69
C THR A 362 5.30 2.29 0.48
N GLY A 363 5.81 2.71 -0.68
CA GLY A 363 4.98 3.01 -1.85
C GLY A 363 3.95 4.13 -1.64
N ALA A 364 3.88 4.69 -0.44
CA ALA A 364 2.83 5.61 0.00
C ALA A 364 3.42 6.99 0.30
N SER A 365 3.48 7.84 -0.71
CA SER A 365 4.05 9.18 -0.64
C SER A 365 3.46 10.03 0.49
N GLY A 366 2.14 10.02 0.65
CA GLY A 366 1.44 10.82 1.67
C GLY A 366 1.79 10.41 3.09
N ILE A 367 2.00 9.12 3.35
CA ILE A 367 2.34 8.62 4.69
C ILE A 367 3.73 9.07 5.09
N PHE A 368 4.70 9.01 4.18
CA PHE A 368 6.04 9.51 4.47
C PHE A 368 6.05 11.02 4.74
N VAL A 369 5.27 11.80 3.98
CA VAL A 369 5.13 13.24 4.22
C VAL A 369 4.52 13.52 5.60
N ILE A 370 3.52 12.76 6.02
CA ILE A 370 2.95 12.87 7.38
C ILE A 370 3.99 12.50 8.43
N ALA A 371 4.79 11.47 8.16
CA ALA A 371 5.77 10.93 9.09
C ALA A 371 7.00 11.86 9.28
N ALA A 372 7.61 12.28 8.20
CA ALA A 372 8.89 12.98 8.19
C ALA A 372 8.80 14.45 7.73
N GLY A 373 7.69 14.85 7.13
CA GLY A 373 7.55 16.16 6.49
C GLY A 373 7.75 17.33 7.43
N ALA A 374 7.27 17.23 8.68
CA ALA A 374 7.47 18.28 9.68
C ALA A 374 8.95 18.45 10.07
N ILE A 375 9.69 17.33 10.17
CA ILE A 375 11.14 17.33 10.49
C ILE A 375 11.90 17.92 9.30
N ILE A 376 11.60 17.49 8.08
CA ILE A 376 12.20 18.00 6.85
C ILE A 376 11.94 19.50 6.68
N TYR A 377 10.69 19.92 6.90
CA TYR A 377 10.32 21.33 6.85
C TYR A 377 11.17 22.18 7.80
N LYS A 378 11.28 21.74 9.07
CA LYS A 378 12.06 22.44 10.10
C LYS A 378 13.54 22.52 9.72
N GLU A 379 14.13 21.45 9.24
CA GLU A 379 15.55 21.39 8.88
C GLU A 379 15.87 22.29 7.67
N VAL A 380 15.06 22.20 6.61
CA VAL A 380 15.22 23.04 5.42
C VAL A 380 15.01 24.53 5.76
N TRP A 381 14.05 24.83 6.62
CA TRP A 381 13.86 26.22 7.07
C TRP A 381 15.01 26.73 7.93
N ASN A 382 15.54 25.90 8.84
CA ASN A 382 16.67 26.24 9.67
C ASN A 382 17.98 26.44 8.89
N SER A 383 18.12 25.83 7.70
CA SER A 383 19.26 26.06 6.81
C SER A 383 19.27 27.43 6.13
N GLY A 384 18.19 28.23 6.31
CA GLY A 384 18.04 29.56 5.72
C GLY A 384 17.05 29.63 4.55
N ALA A 385 16.36 28.55 4.24
CA ALA A 385 15.37 28.50 3.16
C ALA A 385 14.12 29.33 3.47
N ARG A 386 13.46 29.83 2.43
CA ARG A 386 12.14 30.46 2.57
C ARG A 386 11.10 29.45 3.02
N ARG A 387 10.13 29.85 3.84
CA ARG A 387 9.02 28.98 4.31
C ARG A 387 8.29 28.25 3.18
N GLN A 388 8.03 28.96 2.07
CA GLN A 388 7.33 28.38 0.91
C GLN A 388 8.15 27.28 0.24
N TYR A 389 9.48 27.45 0.17
CA TYR A 389 10.39 26.44 -0.36
C TYR A 389 10.45 25.22 0.57
N ALA A 390 10.63 25.43 1.87
CA ALA A 390 10.66 24.36 2.85
C ALA A 390 9.34 23.54 2.86
N LEU A 391 8.19 24.21 2.70
CA LEU A 391 6.90 23.54 2.59
C LEU A 391 6.78 22.71 1.29
N ALA A 392 7.26 23.25 0.17
CA ALA A 392 7.26 22.54 -1.10
C ALA A 392 8.15 21.29 -1.05
N VAL A 393 9.33 21.40 -0.43
CA VAL A 393 10.26 20.27 -0.20
C VAL A 393 9.63 19.20 0.68
N SER A 394 9.01 19.61 1.79
CA SER A 394 8.31 18.69 2.68
C SER A 394 7.21 17.91 1.93
N ALA A 395 6.44 18.59 1.08
CA ALA A 395 5.41 17.94 0.26
C ALA A 395 6.00 16.99 -0.81
N MET A 396 7.17 17.32 -1.36
CA MET A 396 7.84 16.50 -2.38
C MET A 396 8.61 15.32 -1.80
N SER A 397 8.92 15.33 -0.51
CA SER A 397 9.77 14.29 0.11
C SER A 397 9.22 12.88 -0.01
N GLY A 398 7.91 12.73 -0.20
CA GLY A 398 7.28 11.45 -0.40
C GLY A 398 7.16 10.99 -1.86
N SER A 399 7.47 11.82 -2.85
CA SER A 399 7.13 11.51 -4.25
C SER A 399 8.26 10.86 -5.05
N LEU A 400 9.51 11.12 -4.72
CA LEU A 400 10.65 10.62 -5.49
C LEU A 400 10.85 9.11 -5.41
N GLY A 401 10.59 8.49 -4.27
CA GLY A 401 10.85 7.08 -4.05
C GLY A 401 9.81 6.12 -4.65
N VAL A 402 8.63 6.61 -5.04
CA VAL A 402 7.52 5.76 -5.51
C VAL A 402 7.79 5.02 -6.83
N VAL A 403 8.83 5.37 -7.55
CA VAL A 403 9.22 4.74 -8.83
C VAL A 403 10.40 3.79 -8.70
N ILE A 404 11.00 3.66 -7.49
CA ILE A 404 12.19 2.84 -7.26
C ILE A 404 11.80 1.51 -6.61
N ARG A 405 12.54 0.44 -6.93
CA ARG A 405 12.42 -0.84 -6.21
C ARG A 405 12.66 -0.64 -4.70
N PRO A 406 11.89 -1.29 -3.86
CA PRO A 406 10.83 -2.29 -4.08
C PRO A 406 9.39 -1.72 -3.94
N CYS A 407 9.03 -0.67 -4.67
CA CYS A 407 7.74 0.00 -4.53
C CYS A 407 6.54 -0.90 -4.86
N LEU A 408 5.74 -1.19 -3.87
CA LEU A 408 4.54 -2.02 -4.00
C LEU A 408 3.46 -1.40 -4.92
N LEU A 409 3.41 -0.08 -5.00
CA LEU A 409 2.49 0.62 -5.92
C LEU A 409 2.79 0.27 -7.38
N VAL A 410 4.07 0.19 -7.76
CA VAL A 410 4.51 -0.19 -9.11
C VAL A 410 4.12 -1.63 -9.41
N ILE A 411 4.27 -2.55 -8.44
CA ILE A 411 3.84 -3.94 -8.57
C ILE A 411 2.32 -4.02 -8.76
N LEU A 412 1.55 -3.27 -7.98
CA LEU A 412 0.09 -3.21 -8.12
C LEU A 412 -0.33 -2.73 -9.51
N ILE A 413 0.32 -1.68 -10.03
CA ILE A 413 0.04 -1.16 -11.38
C ILE A 413 0.34 -2.22 -12.45
N SER A 414 1.48 -2.92 -12.35
CA SER A 414 1.82 -3.98 -13.29
C SER A 414 0.85 -5.17 -13.25
N MET A 415 0.25 -5.47 -12.08
CA MET A 415 -0.76 -6.51 -11.96
C MET A 415 -2.11 -6.12 -12.57
N LEU A 416 -2.47 -4.84 -12.48
CA LEU A 416 -3.71 -4.33 -13.08
C LEU A 416 -3.67 -4.37 -14.62
N ASP A 417 -2.48 -4.24 -15.20
CA ASP A 417 -2.29 -4.28 -16.66
C ASP A 417 -1.13 -5.22 -17.06
N SER A 418 -1.19 -6.45 -16.59
CA SER A 418 -0.16 -7.46 -16.79
C SER A 418 0.04 -7.88 -18.27
N ARG A 419 -0.88 -7.48 -19.16
CA ARG A 419 -0.77 -7.78 -20.61
C ARG A 419 0.20 -6.84 -21.33
N HIS A 420 0.33 -5.59 -20.86
CA HIS A 420 1.10 -4.57 -21.55
C HIS A 420 2.39 -4.20 -20.81
N VAL A 421 2.44 -4.39 -19.48
CA VAL A 421 3.55 -3.89 -18.67
C VAL A 421 3.95 -4.88 -17.59
N THR A 422 5.25 -5.14 -17.48
CA THR A 422 5.82 -5.95 -16.41
C THR A 422 6.36 -5.06 -15.27
N SER A 423 6.36 -5.56 -14.03
CA SER A 423 6.94 -4.83 -12.90
C SER A 423 8.43 -4.53 -13.10
N THR A 424 9.16 -5.44 -13.77
CA THR A 424 10.58 -5.28 -14.06
C THR A 424 10.82 -4.08 -14.99
N GLU A 425 10.08 -3.99 -16.09
CA GLU A 425 10.18 -2.87 -17.03
C GLU A 425 9.84 -1.53 -16.37
N LEU A 426 8.78 -1.50 -15.55
CA LEU A 426 8.41 -0.29 -14.82
C LEU A 426 9.52 0.17 -13.88
N PHE A 427 10.17 -0.74 -13.17
CA PHE A 427 11.29 -0.39 -12.29
C PHE A 427 12.54 0.03 -13.05
N ASP A 428 12.85 -0.62 -14.16
CA ASP A 428 14.03 -0.28 -14.97
C ASP A 428 13.90 1.11 -15.60
N HIS A 429 12.68 1.49 -16.01
CA HIS A 429 12.41 2.87 -16.45
C HIS A 429 12.23 3.82 -15.25
N GLY A 430 11.71 3.36 -14.14
CA GLY A 430 11.51 4.14 -12.93
C GLY A 430 12.79 4.76 -12.37
N ILE A 431 13.92 4.05 -12.46
CA ILE A 431 15.21 4.58 -12.00
C ILE A 431 15.67 5.80 -12.82
N TYR A 432 15.39 5.82 -14.12
CA TYR A 432 15.70 6.97 -14.96
C TYR A 432 14.79 8.16 -14.63
N VAL A 433 13.49 7.90 -14.38
CA VAL A 433 12.54 8.93 -13.96
C VAL A 433 12.94 9.53 -12.61
N PHE A 434 13.39 8.69 -11.68
CA PHE A 434 13.89 9.13 -10.37
C PHE A 434 15.06 10.10 -10.52
N TRP A 435 16.12 9.72 -11.23
CA TRP A 435 17.30 10.56 -11.40
C TRP A 435 16.98 11.83 -12.20
N LEU A 436 16.21 11.71 -13.27
CA LEU A 436 15.77 12.86 -14.06
C LEU A 436 15.01 13.86 -13.18
N THR A 437 14.06 13.41 -12.40
CA THR A 437 13.27 14.27 -11.50
C THR A 437 14.14 14.90 -10.40
N ALA A 438 15.05 14.12 -9.81
CA ALA A 438 15.98 14.60 -8.80
C ALA A 438 16.92 15.70 -9.34
N PHE A 439 17.47 15.51 -10.56
CA PHE A 439 18.35 16.51 -11.17
C PHE A 439 17.60 17.74 -11.68
N ILE A 440 16.39 17.58 -12.23
CA ILE A 440 15.53 18.72 -12.60
C ILE A 440 15.22 19.54 -11.36
N PHE A 441 14.86 18.88 -10.24
CA PHE A 441 14.60 19.56 -8.99
C PHE A 441 15.83 20.35 -8.51
N LEU A 442 17.01 19.72 -8.51
CA LEU A 442 18.26 20.38 -8.15
C LEU A 442 18.55 21.58 -9.07
N GLY A 443 18.46 21.40 -10.38
CA GLY A 443 18.72 22.45 -11.36
C GLY A 443 17.80 23.66 -11.18
N VAL A 444 16.50 23.41 -11.03
CA VAL A 444 15.51 24.48 -10.78
C VAL A 444 15.77 25.15 -9.43
N SER A 445 16.10 24.38 -8.39
CA SER A 445 16.41 24.93 -7.07
C SER A 445 17.64 25.84 -7.11
N LEU A 446 18.70 25.42 -7.80
CA LEU A 446 19.93 26.22 -7.96
C LEU A 446 19.70 27.50 -8.80
N ILE A 447 18.85 27.45 -9.84
CA ILE A 447 18.49 28.65 -10.64
C ILE A 447 17.69 29.66 -9.79
N LEU A 448 16.88 29.17 -8.88
CA LEU A 448 16.04 29.99 -8.01
C LEU A 448 16.73 30.36 -6.69
N ALA A 449 17.93 29.84 -6.44
CA ALA A 449 18.70 30.07 -5.24
C ALA A 449 19.03 31.58 -5.06
N GLU A 450 18.90 32.05 -3.86
CA GLU A 450 19.25 33.44 -3.47
C GLU A 450 20.65 33.53 -2.90
N GLU A 451 21.12 32.47 -2.28
CA GLU A 451 22.44 32.37 -1.68
C GLU A 451 23.41 31.63 -2.59
N LYS A 452 24.66 32.02 -2.56
CA LYS A 452 25.74 31.31 -3.25
C LYS A 452 26.00 29.96 -2.56
N PHE A 453 26.53 29.03 -3.31
CA PHE A 453 26.95 27.72 -2.86
C PHE A 453 27.75 27.81 -1.56
N ARG A 454 27.19 27.25 -0.48
CA ARG A 454 27.78 27.27 0.86
C ARG A 454 28.05 25.83 1.30
N VAL A 455 29.32 25.51 1.54
CA VAL A 455 29.78 24.21 2.04
C VAL A 455 30.94 24.44 2.99
N ASN A 456 30.90 23.85 4.18
CA ASN A 456 32.02 23.90 5.10
C ASN A 456 33.23 23.14 4.57
N SER A 457 34.44 23.61 4.93
CA SER A 457 35.68 22.89 4.60
C SER A 457 35.62 21.44 5.09
N PRO A 458 36.05 20.45 4.26
CA PRO A 458 36.07 19.03 4.67
C PRO A 458 36.84 18.78 5.96
N LYS A 459 37.87 19.58 6.25
CA LYS A 459 38.66 19.48 7.51
C LYS A 459 37.82 19.68 8.77
N VAL A 460 36.73 20.47 8.69
CA VAL A 460 35.82 20.75 9.80
C VAL A 460 34.59 19.85 9.74
N ALA A 461 34.05 19.62 8.54
CA ALA A 461 32.84 18.87 8.33
C ALA A 461 33.01 17.38 8.60
N VAL A 462 34.10 16.75 8.13
CA VAL A 462 34.34 15.30 8.28
C VAL A 462 34.43 14.86 9.73
N PRO A 463 35.23 15.48 10.62
CA PRO A 463 35.24 15.10 12.02
C PRO A 463 33.89 15.25 12.70
N GLY A 464 33.12 16.30 12.36
CA GLY A 464 31.76 16.50 12.86
C GLY A 464 30.80 15.40 12.39
N MET A 465 30.87 15.05 11.11
CA MET A 465 30.09 13.97 10.51
C MET A 465 30.41 12.61 11.17
N LEU A 466 31.68 12.27 11.34
CA LEU A 466 32.10 11.03 11.97
C LEU A 466 31.59 10.92 13.42
N ARG A 467 31.63 12.02 14.18
CA ARG A 467 31.03 12.04 15.52
C ARG A 467 29.51 11.84 15.48
N ALA A 468 28.83 12.42 14.47
CA ALA A 468 27.39 12.24 14.28
C ALA A 468 27.02 10.82 13.80
N CYS A 469 27.93 10.07 13.19
CA CYS A 469 27.72 8.67 12.82
C CYS A 469 27.74 7.72 14.02
N VAL A 470 28.46 8.05 15.11
CA VAL A 470 28.57 7.16 16.29
C VAL A 470 27.19 6.77 16.87
N PRO A 471 26.23 7.68 17.09
CA PRO A 471 24.91 7.31 17.57
C PRO A 471 24.06 6.48 16.59
N VAL A 472 24.46 6.41 15.31
CA VAL A 472 23.78 5.62 14.28
C VAL A 472 24.21 4.16 14.31
N ILE A 473 25.42 3.89 14.77
CA ILE A 473 26.03 2.53 14.77
C ILE A 473 25.09 1.47 15.40
N PRO A 474 24.50 1.67 16.59
CA PRO A 474 23.60 0.68 17.17
C PRO A 474 22.40 0.33 16.28
N TYR A 475 21.83 1.31 15.58
CA TYR A 475 20.68 1.12 14.68
C TYR A 475 21.09 0.32 13.44
N VAL A 476 22.30 0.59 12.91
CA VAL A 476 22.86 -0.18 11.78
C VAL A 476 23.13 -1.63 12.23
N ILE A 477 23.67 -1.83 13.43
CA ILE A 477 23.91 -3.17 13.98
C ILE A 477 22.60 -3.93 14.17
N ILE A 478 21.56 -3.30 14.72
CA ILE A 478 20.24 -3.92 14.90
C ILE A 478 19.65 -4.31 13.53
N GLY A 479 19.64 -3.38 12.57
CA GLY A 479 19.15 -3.65 11.22
C GLY A 479 19.91 -4.79 10.57
N PHE A 480 21.25 -4.76 10.64
CA PHE A 480 22.10 -5.79 10.07
C PHE A 480 21.91 -7.15 10.76
N ALA A 481 21.77 -7.18 12.08
CA ALA A 481 21.53 -8.42 12.83
C ALA A 481 20.20 -9.08 12.43
N VAL A 482 19.12 -8.30 12.27
CA VAL A 482 17.83 -8.83 11.80
C VAL A 482 17.95 -9.33 10.37
N VAL A 483 18.59 -8.58 9.48
CA VAL A 483 18.80 -9.00 8.08
C VAL A 483 19.64 -10.26 7.99
N LEU A 484 20.71 -10.37 8.79
CA LEU A 484 21.53 -11.59 8.87
C LEU A 484 20.71 -12.78 9.38
N PHE A 485 19.88 -12.57 10.39
CA PHE A 485 18.98 -13.62 10.89
C PHE A 485 18.08 -14.14 9.75
N TYR A 486 17.43 -13.25 9.00
CA TYR A 486 16.60 -13.67 7.88
C TYR A 486 17.41 -14.37 6.79
N LYS A 487 18.61 -13.88 6.48
CA LYS A 487 19.46 -14.48 5.45
C LYS A 487 20.01 -15.86 5.85
N PHE A 488 20.50 -16.01 7.09
CA PHE A 488 21.16 -17.27 7.51
C PHE A 488 20.21 -18.27 8.17
N ALA A 489 19.25 -17.79 8.99
CA ALA A 489 18.30 -18.69 9.64
C ALA A 489 17.11 -19.04 8.75
N LEU A 490 16.63 -18.09 7.93
CA LEU A 490 15.46 -18.28 7.08
C LEU A 490 15.81 -18.37 5.59
N ASP A 491 17.10 -18.27 5.20
CA ASP A 491 17.61 -18.28 3.82
C ASP A 491 16.79 -17.37 2.90
N THR A 492 16.43 -16.21 3.43
CA THR A 492 15.54 -15.27 2.76
C THR A 492 16.28 -13.95 2.54
N SER A 493 16.32 -13.48 1.30
CA SER A 493 16.85 -12.17 0.96
C SER A 493 15.77 -11.10 1.09
N ILE A 494 16.19 -9.85 1.34
CA ILE A 494 15.28 -8.72 1.32
C ILE A 494 14.93 -8.41 -0.13
N ASN A 495 13.65 -8.58 -0.45
CA ASN A 495 13.05 -8.21 -1.73
C ASN A 495 11.69 -7.53 -1.48
N GLU A 496 10.99 -7.17 -2.54
CA GLU A 496 9.69 -6.51 -2.49
C GLU A 496 8.61 -7.27 -1.73
N PHE A 497 8.71 -8.61 -1.65
CA PHE A 497 7.72 -9.48 -0.97
C PHE A 497 8.09 -9.76 0.49
N THR A 498 9.38 -9.79 0.82
CA THR A 498 9.86 -10.11 2.18
C THR A 498 10.09 -8.86 3.04
N ALA A 499 10.39 -7.73 2.41
CA ALA A 499 10.61 -6.45 3.11
C ALA A 499 9.43 -6.02 4.02
N PRO A 500 8.14 -6.20 3.64
CA PRO A 500 7.01 -5.85 4.52
C PRO A 500 7.02 -6.58 5.85
N MET A 501 7.58 -7.77 5.90
CA MET A 501 7.67 -8.59 7.12
C MET A 501 8.91 -8.26 7.93
N ILE A 502 10.03 -7.96 7.27
CA ILE A 502 11.32 -7.70 7.90
C ILE A 502 11.37 -6.28 8.51
N LEU A 503 10.90 -5.26 7.78
CA LEU A 503 11.01 -3.87 8.20
C LEU A 503 10.29 -3.53 9.51
N PRO A 504 9.03 -3.96 9.75
CA PRO A 504 8.40 -3.70 11.04
C PRO A 504 9.19 -4.28 12.22
N LEU A 505 9.78 -5.46 12.06
CA LEU A 505 10.59 -6.11 13.11
C LEU A 505 11.88 -5.33 13.39
N VAL A 506 12.55 -4.86 12.33
CA VAL A 506 13.74 -3.98 12.48
C VAL A 506 13.36 -2.71 13.24
N LEU A 507 12.26 -2.07 12.86
CA LEU A 507 11.82 -0.81 13.49
C LEU A 507 11.35 -1.02 14.93
N ILE A 508 10.64 -2.12 15.21
CA ILE A 508 10.26 -2.48 16.59
C ILE A 508 11.50 -2.72 17.43
N ALA A 509 12.51 -3.45 16.92
CA ALA A 509 13.76 -3.66 17.62
C ALA A 509 14.49 -2.34 17.89
N MET A 510 14.51 -1.40 16.94
CA MET A 510 15.07 -0.06 17.12
C MET A 510 14.32 0.75 18.17
N ILE A 511 12.98 0.72 18.17
CA ILE A 511 12.15 1.41 19.18
C ILE A 511 12.38 0.82 20.58
N LEU A 512 12.48 -0.51 20.69
CA LEU A 512 12.78 -1.17 21.95
C LEU A 512 14.17 -0.78 22.45
N PHE A 513 15.15 -0.73 21.56
CA PHE A 513 16.49 -0.25 21.91
C PHE A 513 16.44 1.19 22.42
N ASP A 514 15.74 2.09 21.74
CA ASP A 514 15.58 3.48 22.17
C ASP A 514 14.96 3.59 23.58
N LYS A 515 13.91 2.83 23.83
CA LYS A 515 13.22 2.86 25.13
C LYS A 515 14.04 2.24 26.27
N LEU A 516 14.80 1.18 25.99
CA LEU A 516 15.55 0.45 27.02
C LEU A 516 16.91 1.07 27.31
N PHE A 517 17.60 1.57 26.29
CA PHE A 517 19.00 1.96 26.38
C PHE A 517 19.26 3.43 26.06
N ALA A 518 18.64 4.01 25.06
CA ALA A 518 18.96 5.38 24.63
C ALA A 518 18.54 6.45 25.62
N ALA A 519 17.51 6.21 26.43
CA ALA A 519 17.11 7.11 27.51
C ALA A 519 18.19 7.25 28.61
N LYS A 520 19.12 6.28 28.72
CA LYS A 520 20.23 6.30 29.67
C LYS A 520 21.53 6.88 29.10
N VAL A 521 21.66 6.92 27.77
CA VAL A 521 22.92 7.28 27.08
C VAL A 521 22.87 8.72 26.52
N ALA A 522 21.73 9.26 26.26
CA ALA A 522 21.60 10.65 25.81
C ALA A 522 21.17 11.54 26.98
N PRO A 523 21.98 12.53 27.43
CA PRO A 523 21.41 13.68 28.08
C PRO A 523 20.37 14.22 27.09
N ALA A 524 19.15 14.48 27.59
CA ALA A 524 18.09 15.13 26.80
C ALA A 524 18.77 16.22 25.99
N ALA A 525 18.81 16.06 24.65
CA ALA A 525 19.21 17.14 23.80
C ALA A 525 18.30 18.28 24.21
N VAL A 526 18.87 19.30 24.80
CA VAL A 526 18.19 20.51 25.22
C VAL A 526 17.48 20.96 23.95
N VAL A 527 16.22 20.61 23.87
CA VAL A 527 15.30 21.22 22.89
C VAL A 527 15.48 22.69 23.17
N ASP A 528 16.03 23.36 22.20
CA ASP A 528 16.51 24.70 22.38
C ASP A 528 15.29 25.58 22.69
N VAL A 529 14.99 25.72 24.00
CA VAL A 529 13.87 26.52 24.54
C VAL A 529 13.95 27.94 24.00
N LYS A 530 15.17 28.38 23.64
CA LYS A 530 15.41 29.63 22.92
C LYS A 530 14.83 29.63 21.52
N HIS A 531 14.84 28.47 20.83
CA HIS A 531 14.32 28.38 19.47
C HIS A 531 12.78 28.31 19.42
N GLU A 532 12.16 27.65 20.40
CA GLU A 532 10.69 27.70 20.56
C GLU A 532 10.20 29.09 20.94
N ALA A 533 10.95 29.82 21.78
CA ALA A 533 10.64 31.20 22.13
C ALA A 533 10.75 32.12 20.90
N LEU A 534 11.79 31.97 20.06
CA LEU A 534 11.95 32.71 18.81
C LEU A 534 10.85 32.40 17.80
N VAL A 535 10.42 31.13 17.68
CA VAL A 535 9.31 30.73 16.81
C VAL A 535 8.00 31.35 17.29
N ARG A 536 7.71 31.32 18.60
CA ARG A 536 6.53 31.97 19.19
C ARG A 536 6.55 33.50 19.01
N GLU A 537 7.71 34.11 19.15
CA GLU A 537 7.86 35.56 18.95
C GLU A 537 7.66 35.96 17.47
N HIS A 538 8.13 35.12 16.52
CA HIS A 538 7.88 35.35 15.10
C HIS A 538 6.43 35.04 14.68
N GLU A 539 5.76 34.07 15.28
CA GLU A 539 4.34 33.82 15.07
C GLU A 539 3.48 34.98 15.63
N GLN A 540 3.79 35.49 16.79
CA GLN A 540 3.12 36.68 17.35
C GLN A 540 3.34 37.93 16.49
N LYS A 541 4.56 38.16 15.99
CA LYS A 541 4.84 39.25 15.03
C LYS A 541 4.11 39.09 13.71
N SER A 542 3.99 37.85 13.20
CA SER A 542 3.27 37.58 11.95
C SER A 542 1.76 37.80 12.10
N ASP A 543 1.18 37.47 13.24
CA ASP A 543 -0.23 37.72 13.53
C ASP A 543 -0.52 39.20 13.82
N PHE A 544 0.41 39.91 14.43
CA PHE A 544 0.32 41.36 14.62
C PHE A 544 0.36 42.10 13.26
N LEU A 545 1.18 41.66 12.29
CA LEU A 545 1.23 42.24 10.94
C LEU A 545 -0.03 41.92 10.12
N LYS A 546 -0.70 40.79 10.36
CA LYS A 546 -1.99 40.44 9.71
C LYS A 546 -3.16 41.24 10.24
N THR A 547 -3.11 41.72 11.48
CA THR A 547 -4.16 42.52 12.10
C THR A 547 -4.08 44.00 11.76
N HIS A 548 -2.98 44.48 11.17
CA HIS A 548 -2.75 45.90 10.91
C HIS A 548 -2.66 46.26 9.41
N ASP A 549 -3.07 45.38 8.50
CA ASP A 549 -3.10 45.66 7.04
C ASP A 549 -4.56 45.95 6.60
N PRO A 550 -4.96 47.23 6.47
CA PRO A 550 -6.33 47.60 6.11
C PRO A 550 -6.66 47.39 4.63
N HIS A 551 -5.70 46.99 3.80
CA HIS A 551 -5.91 46.66 2.40
C HIS A 551 -5.67 45.19 2.15
N GLY A 552 -6.75 44.40 2.37
CA GLY A 552 -6.82 42.98 2.16
C GLY A 552 -6.37 42.55 0.76
N SER A 553 -5.13 42.23 0.61
CA SER A 553 -4.64 41.42 -0.51
C SER A 553 -5.17 40.00 -0.30
N LYS A 554 -6.22 39.66 -1.05
CA LYS A 554 -6.76 38.31 -1.17
C LYS A 554 -5.68 37.38 -1.74
N SER A 555 -4.83 36.82 -0.89
CA SER A 555 -3.97 35.72 -1.28
C SER A 555 -4.80 34.45 -1.34
N PHE A 556 -5.20 34.08 -2.53
CA PHE A 556 -5.76 32.76 -2.85
C PHE A 556 -4.68 31.70 -2.62
N GLY A 557 -4.75 31.00 -1.50
CA GLY A 557 -3.97 29.81 -1.22
C GLY A 557 -4.50 28.64 -2.04
N PHE A 558 -3.98 28.42 -3.23
CA PHE A 558 -4.17 27.19 -4.00
C PHE A 558 -3.14 26.16 -3.52
N GLY A 559 -3.50 25.39 -2.51
CA GLY A 559 -2.81 24.13 -2.23
C GLY A 559 -3.41 23.05 -3.11
N GLY A 560 -2.65 22.61 -4.11
CA GLY A 560 -3.05 21.43 -4.88
C GLY A 560 -3.09 21.56 -6.41
N ALA A 561 -2.57 22.64 -6.98
CA ALA A 561 -2.30 22.66 -8.41
C ALA A 561 -0.81 22.41 -8.63
N GLY A 562 -0.49 21.37 -9.40
CA GLY A 562 0.84 20.84 -9.60
C GLY A 562 1.94 21.87 -9.85
N ILE A 563 3.15 21.43 -9.64
CA ILE A 563 4.43 22.11 -9.76
C ILE A 563 4.52 23.09 -10.96
N GLY A 564 3.79 22.83 -12.05
CA GLY A 564 3.73 23.67 -13.22
C GLY A 564 3.17 25.09 -13.01
N GLY A 565 2.20 25.27 -12.14
CA GLY A 565 1.57 26.59 -11.91
C GLY A 565 2.42 27.53 -11.06
N HIS A 566 3.20 27.00 -10.11
CA HIS A 566 4.14 27.79 -9.30
C HIS A 566 5.43 28.09 -10.06
N LEU A 567 5.96 27.13 -10.81
CA LEU A 567 7.13 27.30 -11.67
C LEU A 567 6.88 28.37 -12.74
N TRP A 568 5.69 28.35 -13.35
CA TRP A 568 5.31 29.35 -14.36
C TRP A 568 5.21 30.77 -13.77
N ARG A 569 4.66 30.94 -12.56
CA ARG A 569 4.60 32.24 -11.87
C ARG A 569 5.98 32.72 -11.41
N LEU A 570 6.88 31.84 -10.99
CA LEU A 570 8.24 32.19 -10.61
C LEU A 570 9.09 32.57 -11.81
N LEU A 571 8.98 31.85 -12.93
CA LEU A 571 9.61 32.18 -14.20
C LEU A 571 9.13 33.54 -14.75
N HIS A 572 7.84 33.85 -14.59
CA HIS A 572 7.26 35.12 -15.02
C HIS A 572 7.74 36.31 -14.15
N ARG A 573 7.96 36.11 -12.84
CA ARG A 573 8.56 37.12 -11.95
C ARG A 573 10.06 37.33 -12.23
N TYR A 574 10.79 36.27 -12.53
CA TYR A 574 12.19 36.32 -12.93
C TYR A 574 12.38 37.08 -14.24
N ARG A 575 11.54 36.82 -15.23
CA ARG A 575 11.54 37.54 -16.52
C ARG A 575 11.23 39.02 -16.36
N ARG A 576 10.34 39.44 -15.45
CA ARG A 576 10.06 40.84 -15.15
C ARG A 576 11.23 41.59 -14.50
N ARG A 577 12.03 40.92 -13.66
CA ARG A 577 13.21 41.57 -13.03
C ARG A 577 14.41 41.75 -14.00
N ARG A 578 14.54 40.89 -14.98
CA ARG A 578 15.67 40.94 -15.91
C ARG A 578 15.48 41.90 -17.10
N HIS A 579 14.22 42.25 -17.40
CA HIS A 579 13.85 43.20 -18.46
C HIS A 579 13.09 44.37 -17.83
N GLY A 580 13.85 45.23 -17.16
CA GLY A 580 13.41 46.59 -16.86
C GLY A 580 13.31 47.37 -18.16
N ARG A 581 12.16 47.33 -18.80
CA ARG A 581 11.56 48.36 -19.67
C ARG A 581 10.25 47.84 -20.29
N ASN A 582 9.19 48.48 -19.86
CA ASN A 582 7.90 48.70 -20.50
C ASN A 582 7.56 47.92 -21.77
N ARG A 583 6.57 47.03 -21.69
CA ARG A 583 5.32 47.09 -22.47
C ARG A 583 4.27 46.19 -21.83
N CYS A 584 3.20 46.80 -21.41
CA CYS A 584 1.97 46.12 -20.99
C CYS A 584 1.39 45.37 -22.20
N PHE A 585 1.13 44.07 -22.02
CA PHE A 585 0.09 43.40 -22.75
C PHE A 585 -0.90 42.87 -21.71
N SER A 586 -1.97 43.63 -21.57
CA SER A 586 -3.19 43.22 -20.88
C SER A 586 -3.88 42.16 -21.72
N ILE A 587 -4.04 40.94 -21.17
CA ILE A 587 -5.15 40.08 -21.53
C ILE A 587 -6.03 40.00 -20.30
N CYS A 588 -6.96 40.93 -20.22
CA CYS A 588 -8.14 40.85 -19.38
C CYS A 588 -9.15 39.94 -20.09
N ALA A 589 -9.43 38.78 -19.52
CA ALA A 589 -10.67 38.08 -19.76
C ALA A 589 -11.61 38.41 -18.59
N GLY A 590 -12.48 39.40 -18.79
CA GLY A 590 -13.64 39.70 -17.98
C GLY A 590 -14.90 39.35 -18.79
N PRO A 591 -15.99 38.97 -18.12
CA PRO A 591 -17.22 38.56 -18.78
C PRO A 591 -18.02 39.76 -19.22
N GLN A 592 -18.49 39.80 -20.47
CA GLN A 592 -19.64 40.61 -20.88
C GLN A 592 -20.61 39.77 -21.67
N SER A 593 -21.81 39.84 -21.22
CA SER A 593 -23.05 39.32 -21.75
C SER A 593 -23.52 40.09 -23.00
N PRO A 594 -24.68 39.72 -23.60
CA PRO A 594 -24.80 39.50 -25.02
C PRO A 594 -25.51 40.68 -25.70
N GLU A 595 -25.35 40.78 -26.99
CA GLU A 595 -26.40 41.27 -27.90
C GLU A 595 -26.03 41.13 -29.39
N LEU A 596 -26.94 40.43 -30.10
CA LEU A 596 -27.48 40.72 -31.45
C LEU A 596 -26.50 40.81 -32.66
N GLU A 597 -26.70 40.01 -33.59
CA GLU A 597 -27.40 40.07 -34.87
C GLU A 597 -26.72 39.24 -35.97
N SER A 598 -27.54 38.37 -36.49
CA SER A 598 -27.75 37.91 -37.86
C SER A 598 -26.63 38.06 -38.91
N ALA A 599 -26.30 37.01 -39.59
CA ALA A 599 -26.64 36.78 -41.00
C ALA A 599 -25.80 35.65 -41.65
N HIS A 600 -26.51 34.76 -42.30
CA HIS A 600 -26.20 34.01 -43.53
C HIS A 600 -24.87 33.22 -43.63
N GLY A 601 -24.88 31.90 -43.75
CA GLY A 601 -25.27 31.19 -44.93
C GLY A 601 -24.35 30.03 -45.21
N SER A 602 -24.93 28.95 -45.65
CA SER A 602 -24.37 27.84 -46.45
C SER A 602 -23.63 26.68 -45.77
N SER A 603 -24.37 25.62 -45.56
CA SER A 603 -24.23 24.30 -46.22
C SER A 603 -22.87 23.63 -46.16
N GLY A 604 -22.89 22.48 -45.47
CA GLY A 604 -21.81 21.50 -45.55
C GLY A 604 -22.16 20.24 -44.74
N ARG A 605 -23.09 19.44 -45.26
CA ARG A 605 -23.28 18.05 -44.79
C ARG A 605 -22.00 17.28 -45.05
N ILE A 606 -21.42 16.68 -44.03
CA ILE A 606 -20.58 15.50 -44.18
C ILE A 606 -21.05 14.46 -43.16
N SER A 607 -21.42 13.34 -43.72
CA SER A 607 -21.93 12.08 -43.33
C SER A 607 -21.29 11.49 -42.06
N THR A 608 -22.17 11.14 -41.14
CA THR A 608 -22.02 10.02 -40.21
C THR A 608 -21.95 8.72 -41.00
N ASN A 609 -20.80 8.02 -40.95
CA ASN A 609 -20.66 6.57 -41.11
C ASN A 609 -19.19 6.22 -40.98
N HIS A 610 -18.82 5.68 -39.80
CA HIS A 610 -17.76 4.67 -39.62
C HIS A 610 -17.44 4.49 -38.13
N TRP A 611 -18.33 3.82 -37.42
CA TRP A 611 -17.98 3.09 -36.19
C TRP A 611 -18.95 1.92 -35.99
N HIS A 612 -18.89 0.98 -36.91
CA HIS A 612 -19.38 -0.38 -36.71
C HIS A 612 -18.46 -1.31 -37.49
N ALA A 613 -17.50 -1.87 -36.83
CA ALA A 613 -16.90 -3.17 -37.15
C ALA A 613 -15.58 -3.31 -36.35
N ILE A 614 -15.66 -3.85 -35.16
CA ILE A 614 -14.65 -4.71 -34.54
C ILE A 614 -15.37 -5.35 -33.33
N HIS A 615 -16.25 -6.26 -33.59
CA HIS A 615 -16.63 -7.35 -32.70
C HIS A 615 -16.70 -8.59 -33.57
N LEU A 616 -15.88 -9.57 -33.24
CA LEU A 616 -15.80 -10.95 -33.61
C LEU A 616 -14.42 -11.31 -34.16
N ALA A 617 -13.60 -11.81 -33.28
CA ALA A 617 -12.77 -13.00 -33.44
C ALA A 617 -11.71 -13.09 -32.33
N HIS A 618 -11.83 -14.15 -31.59
CA HIS A 618 -10.99 -14.83 -30.62
C HIS A 618 -11.22 -14.47 -29.15
#